data_f98630f4a0e84f4ae76493e26eca100b
#
_entry.id   f98630f4a0e84f4ae76493e26eca100b
#
_cell.length_a   1.000
_cell.length_b   1.000
_cell.length_c   1.000
_cell.angle_alpha   90.00
_cell.angle_beta   90.00
_cell.angle_gamma   90.00
#
_symmetry.space_group_name_H-M   'P 1'
#
loop_
_entity.id
_entity.type
_entity.pdbx_description
1 polymer ?
#
loop_
_entity_poly.entity_id
_entity_poly.type
_entity_poly.pdbx_seq_one_letter_code
_entity_poly.pdbx_strand_id
1 'polypeptide(L)'
;MRDVVILGSTGSIGVQALEIIEANPGQFRVVALTAAGNNIELLVAQAVKFKVSVVGVTHNADQVRLGLPGVQVIDGPDASTEVAAITCDVVLNAITGSIGLAPTLAALRVGNTLALANKESLVAGGEMVMALAKPGQLLPVDSEHSALWQALKSGTTSEVSKLILTASGGPFRDRDDLSTVTIAEALAHPTWAMGPVVTINSSTLVNKGLEIIEAH
;
A
#
# COMPACT_ATOMS: atom_id res chain seq x y z
N MET A 1 21.47 4.79 -5.25
CA MET A 1 20.08 5.18 -5.58
C MET A 1 19.29 3.89 -5.59
N ARG A 2 18.16 3.81 -4.89
CA ARG A 2 17.34 2.61 -4.79
C ARG A 2 16.25 2.60 -5.85
N ASP A 3 16.09 1.48 -6.54
CA ASP A 3 15.02 1.28 -7.51
C ASP A 3 13.73 0.89 -6.81
N VAL A 4 12.66 1.63 -7.11
CA VAL A 4 11.35 1.48 -6.45
C VAL A 4 10.26 1.21 -7.49
N VAL A 5 9.46 0.20 -7.23
CA VAL A 5 8.18 -0.08 -7.89
C VAL A 5 7.06 0.36 -6.98
N ILE A 6 6.06 1.07 -7.49
CA ILE A 6 4.90 1.50 -6.71
C ILE A 6 3.63 0.90 -7.32
N LEU A 7 2.98 0.04 -6.57
CA LEU A 7 1.70 -0.56 -6.93
C LEU A 7 0.57 0.26 -6.29
N GLY A 8 -0.36 0.74 -7.12
CA GLY A 8 -1.42 1.64 -6.67
C GLY A 8 -0.97 3.10 -6.56
N SER A 9 -0.17 3.59 -7.52
CA SER A 9 0.48 4.91 -7.49
C SER A 9 -0.48 6.09 -7.44
N THR A 10 -1.69 5.96 -7.97
CA THR A 10 -2.72 7.00 -7.96
C THR A 10 -3.57 7.03 -6.70
N GLY A 11 -3.39 6.06 -5.80
CA GLY A 11 -4.01 6.04 -4.48
C GLY A 11 -3.30 6.96 -3.48
N SER A 12 -3.92 7.17 -2.31
CA SER A 12 -3.41 8.09 -1.27
C SER A 12 -1.97 7.77 -0.86
N ILE A 13 -1.66 6.52 -0.55
CA ILE A 13 -0.30 6.10 -0.15
C ILE A 13 0.68 6.21 -1.31
N GLY A 14 0.28 5.82 -2.53
CA GLY A 14 1.12 5.92 -3.72
C GLY A 14 1.52 7.35 -4.05
N VAL A 15 0.57 8.30 -3.95
CA VAL A 15 0.84 9.74 -4.13
C VAL A 15 1.83 10.24 -3.08
N GLN A 16 1.60 9.96 -1.80
CA GLN A 16 2.50 10.37 -0.72
C GLN A 16 3.91 9.76 -0.86
N ALA A 17 4.01 8.51 -1.31
CA ALA A 17 5.31 7.89 -1.59
C ALA A 17 6.06 8.62 -2.70
N LEU A 18 5.38 9.01 -3.76
CA LEU A 18 5.99 9.80 -4.85
C LEU A 18 6.41 11.20 -4.39
N GLU A 19 5.66 11.85 -3.51
CA GLU A 19 6.04 13.13 -2.88
C GLU A 19 7.31 12.99 -2.04
N ILE A 20 7.43 11.91 -1.25
CA ILE A 20 8.65 11.62 -0.47
C ILE A 20 9.85 11.38 -1.40
N ILE A 21 9.65 10.61 -2.48
CA ILE A 21 10.71 10.35 -3.47
C ILE A 21 11.18 11.66 -4.13
N GLU A 22 10.24 12.53 -4.50
CA GLU A 22 10.53 13.84 -5.07
C GLU A 22 11.34 14.73 -4.11
N ALA A 23 10.97 14.73 -2.84
CA ALA A 23 11.65 15.49 -1.79
C ALA A 23 13.08 14.96 -1.46
N ASN A 24 13.42 13.75 -1.94
CA ASN A 24 14.70 13.11 -1.68
C ASN A 24 15.47 12.77 -2.97
N PRO A 25 15.87 13.77 -3.75
CA PRO A 25 16.50 13.56 -5.05
C PRO A 25 17.81 12.76 -4.91
N GLY A 26 18.02 11.82 -5.82
CA GLY A 26 19.22 10.98 -5.86
C GLY A 26 19.20 9.78 -4.89
N GLN A 27 18.24 9.69 -3.98
CA GLN A 27 18.12 8.52 -3.11
C GLN A 27 17.30 7.38 -3.76
N PHE A 28 16.28 7.73 -4.53
CA PHE A 28 15.35 6.77 -5.14
C PHE A 28 15.21 7.02 -6.64
N ARG A 29 14.90 5.93 -7.37
CA ARG A 29 14.47 5.96 -8.77
C ARG A 29 13.18 5.13 -8.89
N VAL A 30 12.12 5.74 -9.37
CA VAL A 30 10.88 5.01 -9.67
C VAL A 30 11.08 4.30 -11.02
N VAL A 31 11.01 2.97 -11.03
CA VAL A 31 11.23 2.15 -12.24
C VAL A 31 9.93 1.72 -12.87
N ALA A 32 8.89 1.51 -12.08
CA ALA A 32 7.56 1.17 -12.57
C ALA A 32 6.46 1.67 -11.64
N LEU A 33 5.29 1.93 -12.23
CA LEU A 33 4.06 2.33 -11.53
C LEU A 33 2.92 1.41 -11.94
N THR A 34 1.98 1.16 -11.03
CA THR A 34 0.69 0.55 -11.42
C THR A 34 -0.49 1.30 -10.87
N ALA A 35 -1.62 1.21 -11.57
CA ALA A 35 -2.91 1.72 -11.11
C ALA A 35 -4.07 0.89 -11.70
N ALA A 36 -5.26 1.05 -11.12
CA ALA A 36 -6.46 0.41 -11.67
C ALA A 36 -6.87 0.98 -13.04
N GLY A 37 -6.53 2.24 -13.32
CA GLY A 37 -6.91 2.92 -14.55
C GLY A 37 -8.13 3.85 -14.41
N ASN A 38 -8.52 4.21 -13.19
CA ASN A 38 -9.63 5.14 -12.93
C ASN A 38 -9.22 6.62 -13.10
N ASN A 39 -7.92 6.92 -12.94
CA ASN A 39 -7.36 8.26 -13.08
C ASN A 39 -6.12 8.19 -13.99
N ILE A 40 -6.40 8.17 -15.31
CA ILE A 40 -5.36 8.05 -16.34
C ILE A 40 -4.47 9.28 -16.38
N GLU A 41 -5.04 10.46 -16.27
CA GLU A 41 -4.31 11.73 -16.33
C GLU A 41 -3.24 11.77 -15.23
N LEU A 42 -3.59 11.39 -13.99
CA LEU A 42 -2.66 11.34 -12.89
C LEU A 42 -1.57 10.28 -13.10
N LEU A 43 -1.95 9.09 -13.57
CA LEU A 43 -0.99 8.00 -13.84
C LEU A 43 0.04 8.42 -14.89
N VAL A 44 -0.43 9.01 -15.99
CA VAL A 44 0.43 9.53 -17.08
C VAL A 44 1.34 10.64 -16.56
N ALA A 45 0.80 11.60 -15.81
CA ALA A 45 1.58 12.68 -15.23
C ALA A 45 2.69 12.14 -14.28
N GLN A 46 2.38 11.18 -13.44
CA GLN A 46 3.35 10.51 -12.57
C GLN A 46 4.43 9.79 -13.39
N ALA A 47 4.02 9.01 -14.39
CA ALA A 47 4.96 8.26 -15.24
C ALA A 47 5.94 9.16 -16.00
N VAL A 48 5.45 10.27 -16.55
CA VAL A 48 6.29 11.29 -17.23
C VAL A 48 7.23 11.97 -16.25
N LYS A 49 6.70 12.43 -15.09
CA LYS A 49 7.46 13.15 -14.08
C LYS A 49 8.65 12.32 -13.55
N PHE A 50 8.39 11.06 -13.24
CA PHE A 50 9.41 10.15 -12.69
C PHE A 50 10.16 9.36 -13.76
N LYS A 51 9.85 9.56 -15.05
CA LYS A 51 10.51 8.94 -16.20
C LYS A 51 10.55 7.41 -16.10
N VAL A 52 9.42 6.82 -15.69
CA VAL A 52 9.34 5.37 -15.52
C VAL A 52 9.41 4.65 -16.87
N SER A 53 9.96 3.45 -16.88
CA SER A 53 10.07 2.61 -18.08
C SER A 53 8.90 1.66 -18.27
N VAL A 54 8.16 1.37 -17.19
CA VAL A 54 7.05 0.41 -17.19
C VAL A 54 5.85 0.98 -16.44
N VAL A 55 4.67 0.80 -17.01
CA VAL A 55 3.40 1.12 -16.34
C VAL A 55 2.47 -0.08 -16.44
N GLY A 56 1.93 -0.54 -15.30
CA GLY A 56 0.87 -1.54 -15.24
C GLY A 56 -0.48 -0.90 -15.05
N VAL A 57 -1.50 -1.35 -15.79
CA VAL A 57 -2.86 -0.83 -15.66
C VAL A 57 -3.89 -1.94 -15.85
N THR A 58 -4.92 -1.96 -14.99
CA THR A 58 -5.97 -2.98 -15.10
C THR A 58 -6.97 -2.66 -16.20
N HIS A 59 -7.29 -1.37 -16.38
CA HIS A 59 -8.28 -0.89 -17.36
C HIS A 59 -7.73 0.30 -18.13
N ASN A 60 -8.33 0.58 -19.30
CA ASN A 60 -8.04 1.76 -20.12
C ASN A 60 -6.59 1.85 -20.64
N ALA A 61 -5.96 0.72 -20.89
CA ALA A 61 -4.57 0.64 -21.34
C ALA A 61 -4.26 1.43 -22.60
N ASP A 62 -5.21 1.51 -23.55
CA ASP A 62 -5.00 2.25 -24.79
C ASP A 62 -4.85 3.75 -24.54
N GLN A 63 -5.61 4.31 -23.60
CA GLN A 63 -5.46 5.72 -23.19
C GLN A 63 -4.10 5.96 -22.53
N VAL A 64 -3.62 5.01 -21.71
CA VAL A 64 -2.29 5.08 -21.09
C VAL A 64 -1.20 5.03 -22.18
N ARG A 65 -1.30 4.11 -23.16
CA ARG A 65 -0.36 4.01 -24.30
C ARG A 65 -0.29 5.31 -25.11
N LEU A 66 -1.43 5.95 -25.35
CA LEU A 66 -1.49 7.23 -26.06
C LEU A 66 -0.78 8.35 -25.28
N GLY A 67 -0.90 8.37 -23.96
CA GLY A 67 -0.24 9.36 -23.08
C GLY A 67 1.23 9.09 -22.83
N LEU A 68 1.72 7.87 -23.09
CA LEU A 68 3.08 7.43 -22.74
C LEU A 68 3.79 6.74 -23.92
N PRO A 69 4.06 7.46 -25.01
CA PRO A 69 4.78 6.88 -26.15
C PRO A 69 6.19 6.44 -25.72
N GLY A 70 6.53 5.17 -26.01
CA GLY A 70 7.84 4.59 -25.66
C GLY A 70 7.96 3.99 -24.26
N VAL A 71 6.94 4.08 -23.41
CA VAL A 71 6.87 3.37 -22.14
C VAL A 71 6.20 2.00 -22.35
N GLN A 72 6.73 0.97 -21.73
CA GLN A 72 6.10 -0.35 -21.75
C GLN A 72 4.82 -0.31 -20.89
N VAL A 73 3.67 -0.63 -21.51
CA VAL A 73 2.39 -0.72 -20.80
C VAL A 73 1.96 -2.17 -20.72
N ILE A 74 1.91 -2.70 -19.50
CA ILE A 74 1.39 -4.02 -19.15
C ILE A 74 -0.08 -3.81 -18.77
N ASP A 75 -1.00 -4.55 -19.38
CA ASP A 75 -2.43 -4.38 -19.20
C ASP A 75 -3.14 -5.67 -18.75
N GLY A 76 -4.28 -5.44 -18.12
CA GLY A 76 -5.14 -6.53 -17.65
C GLY A 76 -5.12 -6.76 -16.14
N PRO A 77 -5.88 -7.74 -15.67
CA PRO A 77 -6.07 -8.00 -14.23
C PRO A 77 -4.78 -8.36 -13.50
N ASP A 78 -3.81 -8.96 -14.20
CA ASP A 78 -2.54 -9.40 -13.63
C ASP A 78 -1.42 -8.37 -13.77
N ALA A 79 -1.67 -7.21 -14.36
CA ALA A 79 -0.65 -6.20 -14.61
C ALA A 79 0.16 -5.80 -13.37
N SER A 80 -0.50 -5.64 -12.22
CA SER A 80 0.20 -5.32 -10.97
C SER A 80 1.05 -6.49 -10.45
N THR A 81 0.65 -7.73 -10.71
CA THR A 81 1.40 -8.93 -10.34
C THR A 81 2.66 -9.06 -11.20
N GLU A 82 2.54 -8.82 -12.50
CA GLU A 82 3.67 -8.84 -13.43
C GLU A 82 4.68 -7.73 -13.11
N VAL A 83 4.18 -6.51 -12.86
CA VAL A 83 5.04 -5.38 -12.46
C VAL A 83 5.72 -5.63 -11.11
N ALA A 84 5.04 -6.24 -10.14
CA ALA A 84 5.62 -6.59 -8.85
C ALA A 84 6.78 -7.60 -8.96
N ALA A 85 6.82 -8.41 -10.02
CA ALA A 85 7.87 -9.36 -10.30
C ALA A 85 9.13 -8.74 -10.99
N ILE A 86 9.10 -7.45 -11.31
CA ILE A 86 10.29 -6.74 -11.80
C ILE A 86 11.32 -6.68 -10.66
N THR A 87 12.54 -7.13 -10.93
CA THR A 87 13.64 -7.07 -9.95
C THR A 87 14.01 -5.63 -9.65
N CYS A 88 13.92 -5.23 -8.39
CA CYS A 88 14.24 -3.89 -7.90
C CYS A 88 14.62 -3.95 -6.41
N ASP A 89 15.00 -2.82 -5.83
CA ASP A 89 15.35 -2.77 -4.41
C ASP A 89 14.11 -2.84 -3.51
N VAL A 90 13.02 -2.16 -3.89
CA VAL A 90 11.79 -2.05 -3.09
C VAL A 90 10.55 -2.06 -3.97
N VAL A 91 9.58 -2.88 -3.62
CA VAL A 91 8.20 -2.81 -4.11
C VAL A 91 7.33 -2.24 -2.99
N LEU A 92 6.69 -1.10 -3.22
CA LEU A 92 5.63 -0.59 -2.36
C LEU A 92 4.30 -1.14 -2.86
N ASN A 93 3.64 -1.98 -2.06
CA ASN A 93 2.28 -2.42 -2.37
C ASN A 93 1.26 -1.56 -1.61
N ALA A 94 0.64 -0.61 -2.32
CA ALA A 94 -0.40 0.30 -1.85
C ALA A 94 -1.76 0.03 -2.52
N ILE A 95 -1.96 -1.17 -3.07
CA ILE A 95 -3.25 -1.61 -3.61
C ILE A 95 -4.20 -1.85 -2.44
N THR A 96 -5.46 -1.44 -2.58
CA THR A 96 -6.49 -1.69 -1.56
C THR A 96 -7.20 -3.02 -1.83
N GLY A 97 -7.46 -3.80 -0.77
CA GLY A 97 -8.21 -5.03 -0.84
C GLY A 97 -7.37 -6.28 -1.15
N SER A 98 -8.02 -7.44 -1.15
CA SER A 98 -7.38 -8.75 -1.30
C SER A 98 -6.68 -8.98 -2.66
N ILE A 99 -7.01 -8.17 -3.68
CA ILE A 99 -6.31 -8.20 -4.97
C ILE A 99 -4.83 -7.84 -4.87
N GLY A 100 -4.40 -7.22 -3.78
CA GLY A 100 -2.99 -6.94 -3.48
C GLY A 100 -2.18 -8.19 -3.10
N LEU A 101 -2.83 -9.34 -2.81
CA LEU A 101 -2.13 -10.55 -2.38
C LEU A 101 -1.24 -11.15 -3.48
N ALA A 102 -1.74 -11.28 -4.71
CA ALA A 102 -0.96 -11.84 -5.80
C ALA A 102 0.32 -11.01 -6.12
N PRO A 103 0.25 -9.67 -6.22
CA PRO A 103 1.44 -8.83 -6.31
C PRO A 103 2.40 -8.95 -5.11
N THR A 104 1.86 -9.06 -3.87
CA THR A 104 2.66 -9.31 -2.66
C THR A 104 3.52 -10.57 -2.81
N LEU A 105 2.90 -11.69 -3.18
CA LEU A 105 3.59 -12.96 -3.38
C LEU A 105 4.60 -12.89 -4.54
N ALA A 106 4.26 -12.19 -5.63
CA ALA A 106 5.14 -12.01 -6.78
C ALA A 106 6.43 -11.26 -6.40
N ALA A 107 6.30 -10.14 -5.67
CA ALA A 107 7.44 -9.35 -5.20
C ALA A 107 8.37 -10.17 -4.30
N LEU A 108 7.81 -10.93 -3.36
CA LEU A 108 8.59 -11.76 -2.43
C LEU A 108 9.34 -12.90 -3.15
N ARG A 109 8.70 -13.56 -4.13
CA ARG A 109 9.30 -14.67 -4.89
C ARG A 109 10.56 -14.27 -5.64
N VAL A 110 10.60 -13.09 -6.21
CA VAL A 110 11.79 -12.60 -6.94
C VAL A 110 12.85 -11.98 -6.03
N GLY A 111 12.59 -11.90 -4.72
CA GLY A 111 13.56 -11.45 -3.75
C GLY A 111 13.55 -9.95 -3.48
N ASN A 112 12.58 -9.20 -4.00
CA ASN A 112 12.43 -7.77 -3.72
C ASN A 112 12.11 -7.53 -2.25
N THR A 113 12.61 -6.43 -1.67
CA THR A 113 12.08 -5.93 -0.41
C THR A 113 10.66 -5.43 -0.64
N LEU A 114 9.72 -5.87 0.18
CA LEU A 114 8.31 -5.49 0.09
C LEU A 114 7.95 -4.50 1.21
N ALA A 115 7.67 -3.25 0.84
CA ALA A 115 7.04 -2.26 1.70
C ALA A 115 5.51 -2.45 1.59
N LEU A 116 4.90 -3.08 2.59
CA LEU A 116 3.51 -3.52 2.54
C LEU A 116 2.59 -2.52 3.24
N ALA A 117 1.76 -1.83 2.46
CA ALA A 117 0.66 -1.00 2.94
C ALA A 117 -0.70 -1.72 2.80
N ASN A 118 -0.74 -2.81 2.04
CA ASN A 118 -1.92 -3.65 1.84
C ASN A 118 -2.06 -4.68 2.97
N LYS A 119 -2.75 -4.34 4.04
CA LYS A 119 -2.98 -5.22 5.20
C LYS A 119 -3.78 -6.48 4.82
N GLU A 120 -4.65 -6.38 3.83
CA GLU A 120 -5.49 -7.48 3.39
C GLU A 120 -4.67 -8.66 2.83
N SER A 121 -3.46 -8.42 2.36
CA SER A 121 -2.55 -9.50 1.95
C SER A 121 -2.15 -10.42 3.12
N LEU A 122 -1.91 -9.85 4.31
CA LEU A 122 -1.60 -10.64 5.50
C LEU A 122 -2.86 -11.22 6.14
N VAL A 123 -3.96 -10.49 6.12
CA VAL A 123 -5.26 -11.00 6.62
C VAL A 123 -5.74 -12.20 5.82
N ALA A 124 -5.65 -12.15 4.48
CA ALA A 124 -6.14 -13.20 3.60
C ALA A 124 -5.13 -14.32 3.33
N GLY A 125 -3.85 -14.01 3.36
CA GLY A 125 -2.79 -14.92 2.92
C GLY A 125 -1.56 -14.93 3.84
N GLY A 126 -1.70 -14.60 5.13
CA GLY A 126 -0.59 -14.45 6.06
C GLY A 126 0.38 -15.63 6.07
N GLU A 127 -0.14 -16.85 6.16
CA GLU A 127 0.70 -18.06 6.11
C GLU A 127 1.51 -18.17 4.80
N MET A 128 0.88 -17.85 3.66
CA MET A 128 1.56 -17.90 2.35
C MET A 128 2.63 -16.80 2.23
N VAL A 129 2.32 -15.60 2.73
CA VAL A 129 3.23 -14.45 2.71
C VAL A 129 4.42 -14.73 3.62
N MET A 130 4.17 -15.15 4.85
CA MET A 130 5.23 -15.43 5.83
C MET A 130 6.10 -16.63 5.45
N ALA A 131 5.54 -17.65 4.78
CA ALA A 131 6.32 -18.78 4.26
C ALA A 131 7.29 -18.37 3.13
N LEU A 132 7.00 -17.30 2.39
CA LEU A 132 7.86 -16.79 1.31
C LEU A 132 8.82 -15.69 1.79
N ALA A 133 8.42 -14.89 2.76
CA ALA A 133 9.19 -13.74 3.21
C ALA A 133 10.46 -14.18 3.95
N LYS A 134 11.60 -13.66 3.52
CA LYS A 134 12.86 -13.82 4.23
C LYS A 134 12.99 -12.77 5.35
N PRO A 135 13.81 -13.01 6.39
CA PRO A 135 14.04 -12.02 7.42
C PRO A 135 14.43 -10.66 6.84
N GLY A 136 13.71 -9.61 7.22
CA GLY A 136 13.94 -8.23 6.76
C GLY A 136 13.42 -7.91 5.35
N GLN A 137 12.83 -8.86 4.65
CA GLN A 137 12.26 -8.64 3.31
C GLN A 137 10.90 -7.95 3.35
N LEU A 138 10.11 -8.16 4.40
CA LEU A 138 8.80 -7.52 4.60
C LEU A 138 8.93 -6.33 5.55
N LEU A 139 8.52 -5.15 5.09
CA LEU A 139 8.53 -3.90 5.84
C LEU A 139 7.10 -3.36 5.97
N PRO A 140 6.58 -3.16 7.17
CA PRO A 140 5.24 -2.62 7.35
C PRO A 140 5.19 -1.12 7.01
N VAL A 141 4.18 -0.72 6.25
CA VAL A 141 3.89 0.67 5.92
C VAL A 141 2.65 1.19 6.65
N ASP A 142 1.70 0.30 6.95
CA ASP A 142 0.56 0.66 7.78
C ASP A 142 1.05 1.30 9.09
N SER A 143 0.45 2.42 9.49
CA SER A 143 1.04 3.33 10.49
C SER A 143 1.28 2.66 11.84
N GLU A 144 0.34 1.89 12.33
CA GLU A 144 0.43 1.21 13.62
C GLU A 144 1.48 0.08 13.59
N HIS A 145 1.52 -0.69 12.50
CA HIS A 145 2.51 -1.75 12.33
C HIS A 145 3.92 -1.20 12.14
N SER A 146 4.04 -0.10 11.37
CA SER A 146 5.32 0.59 11.22
C SER A 146 5.82 1.13 12.57
N ALA A 147 4.92 1.69 13.40
CA ALA A 147 5.28 2.16 14.74
C ALA A 147 5.76 1.02 15.64
N LEU A 148 5.04 -0.11 15.67
CA LEU A 148 5.45 -1.29 16.43
C LEU A 148 6.80 -1.84 15.94
N TRP A 149 6.97 -1.99 14.63
CA TRP A 149 8.21 -2.47 14.03
C TRP A 149 9.41 -1.59 14.34
N GLN A 150 9.24 -0.26 14.32
CA GLN A 150 10.29 0.68 14.70
C GLN A 150 10.59 0.61 16.20
N ALA A 151 9.57 0.54 17.06
CA ALA A 151 9.74 0.40 18.50
C ALA A 151 10.48 -0.89 18.88
N LEU A 152 10.17 -2.01 18.22
CA LEU A 152 10.83 -3.30 18.43
C LEU A 152 12.33 -3.29 18.08
N LYS A 153 12.81 -2.34 17.29
CA LYS A 153 14.25 -2.18 17.00
C LYS A 153 15.04 -1.57 18.14
N SER A 154 14.40 -1.04 19.17
CA SER A 154 15.09 -0.42 20.31
C SER A 154 15.61 -1.41 21.35
N GLY A 155 15.29 -2.71 21.21
CA GLY A 155 15.71 -3.77 22.15
C GLY A 155 15.63 -5.16 21.54
N THR A 156 15.63 -6.17 22.39
CA THR A 156 15.49 -7.57 22.00
C THR A 156 14.07 -8.07 22.26
N THR A 157 13.65 -9.12 21.55
CA THR A 157 12.32 -9.71 21.72
C THR A 157 12.04 -10.16 23.15
N SER A 158 13.10 -10.60 23.89
CA SER A 158 12.97 -11.03 25.29
C SER A 158 12.67 -9.88 26.27
N GLU A 159 12.88 -8.63 25.87
CA GLU A 159 12.58 -7.45 26.68
C GLU A 159 11.16 -6.94 26.47
N VAL A 160 10.42 -7.49 25.49
CA VAL A 160 9.06 -7.08 25.17
C VAL A 160 8.07 -7.77 26.12
N SER A 161 7.40 -7.00 26.96
CA SER A 161 6.36 -7.52 27.86
C SER A 161 4.98 -7.57 27.20
N LYS A 162 4.70 -6.64 26.29
CA LYS A 162 3.45 -6.56 25.52
C LYS A 162 3.58 -5.64 24.31
N LEU A 163 2.76 -5.88 23.30
CA LEU A 163 2.53 -4.95 22.19
C LEU A 163 1.23 -4.20 22.42
N ILE A 164 1.24 -2.89 22.14
CA ILE A 164 0.05 -2.04 22.24
C ILE A 164 -0.22 -1.45 20.86
N LEU A 165 -1.26 -1.95 20.22
CA LEU A 165 -1.73 -1.43 18.95
C LEU A 165 -2.62 -0.21 19.21
N THR A 166 -2.21 0.96 18.73
CA THR A 166 -2.96 2.21 18.91
C THR A 166 -4.16 2.28 17.97
N ALA A 167 -5.16 3.10 18.30
CA ALA A 167 -6.32 3.35 17.48
C ALA A 167 -6.79 4.80 17.64
N SER A 168 -7.29 5.41 16.55
CA SER A 168 -7.98 6.71 16.63
C SER A 168 -9.33 6.59 17.35
N GLY A 169 -9.94 5.41 17.32
CA GLY A 169 -11.31 5.13 17.78
C GLY A 169 -12.38 5.53 16.76
N GLY A 170 -12.00 6.12 15.64
CA GLY A 170 -12.93 6.58 14.60
C GLY A 170 -13.78 7.77 14.99
N PRO A 171 -14.74 8.19 14.13
CA PRO A 171 -15.60 9.36 14.38
C PRO A 171 -16.63 9.13 15.48
N PHE A 172 -16.89 7.90 15.90
CA PHE A 172 -17.94 7.56 16.85
C PHE A 172 -17.43 7.13 18.23
N ARG A 173 -16.14 7.28 18.52
CA ARG A 173 -15.52 6.84 19.77
C ARG A 173 -16.16 7.41 21.04
N ASP A 174 -16.75 8.62 20.95
CA ASP A 174 -17.38 9.33 22.05
C ASP A 174 -18.92 9.36 21.92
N ARG A 175 -19.51 8.48 21.08
CA ARG A 175 -20.95 8.43 20.80
C ARG A 175 -21.55 7.11 21.26
N ASP A 176 -22.45 7.15 22.25
CA ASP A 176 -23.09 5.96 22.81
C ASP A 176 -24.20 5.40 21.91
N ASP A 177 -25.01 6.27 21.30
CA ASP A 177 -26.11 5.86 20.41
C ASP A 177 -25.71 5.94 18.95
N LEU A 178 -25.59 4.78 18.31
CA LEU A 178 -25.24 4.63 16.90
C LEU A 178 -26.47 4.44 15.99
N SER A 179 -27.70 4.43 16.53
CA SER A 179 -28.91 4.11 15.77
C SER A 179 -29.25 5.12 14.66
N THR A 180 -28.74 6.36 14.79
CA THR A 180 -29.00 7.46 13.86
C THR A 180 -27.80 7.86 13.01
N VAL A 181 -26.72 7.04 13.00
CA VAL A 181 -25.51 7.34 12.24
C VAL A 181 -25.81 7.32 10.74
N THR A 182 -25.34 8.36 10.07
CA THR A 182 -25.43 8.49 8.60
C THR A 182 -24.14 8.06 7.92
N ILE A 183 -24.23 7.74 6.61
CA ILE A 183 -23.05 7.45 5.79
C ILE A 183 -22.10 8.64 5.75
N ALA A 184 -22.62 9.86 5.71
CA ALA A 184 -21.80 11.08 5.68
C ALA A 184 -20.97 11.23 6.98
N GLU A 185 -21.57 10.95 8.15
CA GLU A 185 -20.86 10.96 9.43
C GLU A 185 -19.79 9.84 9.48
N ALA A 186 -20.11 8.65 8.97
CA ALA A 186 -19.15 7.53 8.93
C ALA A 186 -17.95 7.81 8.02
N LEU A 187 -18.13 8.63 6.99
CA LEU A 187 -17.06 9.08 6.09
C LEU A 187 -16.28 10.30 6.59
N ALA A 188 -16.72 10.92 7.68
CA ALA A 188 -16.07 12.11 8.27
C ALA A 188 -15.07 11.69 9.36
N HIS A 189 -13.89 11.20 8.97
CA HIS A 189 -12.85 10.84 9.95
C HIS A 189 -12.30 12.12 10.61
N PRO A 190 -12.20 12.19 11.97
CA PRO A 190 -11.85 13.41 12.69
C PRO A 190 -10.40 13.88 12.47
N THR A 191 -9.50 12.98 12.06
CA THR A 191 -8.05 13.24 12.01
C THR A 191 -7.46 13.07 10.60
N TRP A 192 -7.91 12.07 9.85
CA TRP A 192 -7.25 11.64 8.62
C TRP A 192 -8.14 11.79 7.39
N ALA A 193 -7.57 12.32 6.31
CA ALA A 193 -8.16 12.26 4.97
C ALA A 193 -7.71 10.95 4.29
N MET A 194 -8.60 9.95 4.26
CA MET A 194 -8.33 8.61 3.73
C MET A 194 -9.32 8.26 2.63
N GLY A 195 -9.03 7.19 1.89
CA GLY A 195 -9.99 6.61 0.95
C GLY A 195 -11.26 6.12 1.67
N PRO A 196 -12.42 6.08 0.98
CA PRO A 196 -13.72 5.81 1.60
C PRO A 196 -13.78 4.44 2.29
N VAL A 197 -13.15 3.41 1.73
CA VAL A 197 -13.12 2.06 2.33
C VAL A 197 -12.42 2.07 3.69
N VAL A 198 -11.22 2.65 3.77
CA VAL A 198 -10.45 2.73 5.02
C VAL A 198 -11.18 3.60 6.05
N THR A 199 -11.83 4.69 5.62
CA THR A 199 -12.59 5.57 6.48
C THR A 199 -13.79 4.85 7.12
N ILE A 200 -14.55 4.07 6.35
CA ILE A 200 -15.65 3.24 6.87
C ILE A 200 -15.11 2.15 7.79
N ASN A 201 -14.03 1.49 7.42
CA ASN A 201 -13.40 0.48 8.27
C ASN A 201 -12.92 1.07 9.61
N SER A 202 -12.43 2.30 9.61
CA SER A 202 -12.08 3.04 10.83
C SER A 202 -13.32 3.34 11.68
N SER A 203 -14.39 3.84 11.07
CA SER A 203 -15.63 4.20 11.78
C SER A 203 -16.32 3.01 12.45
N THR A 204 -16.15 1.83 11.92
CA THR A 204 -16.72 0.56 12.41
C THR A 204 -15.74 -0.26 13.27
N LEU A 205 -14.51 0.21 13.45
CA LEU A 205 -13.38 -0.50 14.06
C LEU A 205 -12.96 -1.79 13.31
N VAL A 206 -13.52 -2.07 12.15
CA VAL A 206 -13.07 -3.19 11.28
C VAL A 206 -11.60 -3.01 10.91
N ASN A 207 -11.15 -1.78 10.63
CA ASN A 207 -9.75 -1.51 10.36
C ASN A 207 -8.85 -2.01 11.50
N LYS A 208 -9.22 -1.76 12.76
CA LYS A 208 -8.46 -2.23 13.91
C LYS A 208 -8.49 -3.75 14.05
N GLY A 209 -9.62 -4.38 13.75
CA GLY A 209 -9.73 -5.85 13.68
C GLY A 209 -8.78 -6.45 12.63
N LEU A 210 -8.73 -5.88 11.44
CA LEU A 210 -7.80 -6.31 10.38
C LEU A 210 -6.33 -6.15 10.81
N GLU A 211 -6.00 -5.05 11.46
CA GLU A 211 -4.65 -4.79 11.97
C GLU A 211 -4.23 -5.75 13.09
N ILE A 212 -5.15 -6.18 13.95
CA ILE A 212 -4.86 -7.20 14.96
C ILE A 212 -4.53 -8.54 14.29
N ILE A 213 -5.27 -8.91 13.25
CA ILE A 213 -5.00 -10.13 12.47
C ILE A 213 -3.65 -10.01 11.74
N GLU A 214 -3.36 -8.86 11.16
CA GLU A 214 -2.09 -8.60 10.48
C GLU A 214 -0.88 -8.69 11.43
N ALA A 215 -1.05 -8.27 12.69
CA ALA A 215 0.02 -8.28 13.69
C ALA A 215 0.29 -9.68 14.29
N HIS A 216 -0.67 -10.60 14.19
CA HIS A 216 -0.57 -11.96 14.72
C HIS A 216 0.25 -12.84 13.80
#